data_c15cc1f74b949ff93848549b83382147
#
_entry.id   c15cc1f74b949ff93848549b83382147
#
_cell.length_a   1.000
_cell.length_b   1.000
_cell.length_c   1.000
_cell.angle_alpha   90.00
_cell.angle_beta   90.00
_cell.angle_gamma   90.00
#
_symmetry.space_group_name_H-M   'P 1'
#
loop_
_entity.id
_entity.type
_entity.pdbx_description
1 polymer ?
#
loop_
_entity_poly.entity_id
_entity_poly.type
_entity_poly.pdbx_seq_one_letter_code
_entity_poly.pdbx_strand_id
1 'polypeptide(L)'
;MENLQHNFRLKIDGDFFEVDVSNSSFNKTIDKNYSFHSMHYHRFIELFIVIDGSVTVVTEKGEISSSNGIVVIPPFLTHYSKRSGEIFNFSFLIKKGKSNSGFSKLFNSTSIFSLEKNENILKYISVLKDMFVNEKNFVLEKAELLFKLLFWEIILVNNAHNDNLDLNSTSYTTKIENFIFYNYNKDVTLKDFAKHLSLSTRQTSRIIHQNYGKSFSTLLNERRLYIASQLLLNSNKSMAEIAEAVCFNTENYFYSQFKKHYGLTPLQYKKKYFNTVK
;
A
#
# COMPACT_ATOMS: atom_id res chain seq x y z
N MET A 1 -18.56 17.63 -8.98
CA MET A 1 -18.67 16.18 -9.31
C MET A 1 -18.34 15.43 -8.04
N GLU A 2 -19.24 14.59 -7.55
CA GLU A 2 -18.96 13.73 -6.41
C GLU A 2 -17.83 12.77 -6.77
N ASN A 3 -16.89 12.57 -5.85
CA ASN A 3 -15.82 11.60 -6.02
C ASN A 3 -16.42 10.20 -5.84
N LEU A 4 -16.84 9.57 -6.92
CA LEU A 4 -17.34 8.20 -6.91
C LEU A 4 -16.15 7.25 -6.71
N GLN A 5 -16.17 6.55 -5.61
CA GLN A 5 -15.18 5.54 -5.25
C GLN A 5 -15.79 4.16 -5.47
N HIS A 6 -15.15 3.34 -6.27
CA HIS A 6 -15.57 1.97 -6.53
C HIS A 6 -14.62 1.00 -5.83
N ASN A 7 -15.21 0.14 -5.01
CA ASN A 7 -14.51 -0.90 -4.27
C ASN A 7 -15.04 -2.25 -4.72
N PHE A 8 -14.21 -3.10 -5.29
CA PHE A 8 -14.63 -4.42 -5.75
C PHE A 8 -13.58 -5.49 -5.44
N ARG A 9 -14.05 -6.74 -5.40
CA ARG A 9 -13.22 -7.90 -5.09
C ARG A 9 -13.00 -8.73 -6.32
N LEU A 10 -11.73 -9.02 -6.60
CA LEU A 10 -11.32 -9.92 -7.67
C LEU A 10 -10.76 -11.20 -7.10
N LYS A 11 -10.98 -12.32 -7.79
CA LYS A 11 -10.27 -13.57 -7.54
C LYS A 11 -9.43 -13.91 -8.75
N ILE A 12 -8.10 -14.01 -8.55
CA ILE A 12 -7.14 -14.32 -9.61
C ILE A 12 -6.17 -15.38 -9.08
N ASP A 13 -6.07 -16.51 -9.73
CA ASP A 13 -5.16 -17.61 -9.40
C ASP A 13 -5.19 -18.04 -7.92
N GLY A 14 -6.38 -18.01 -7.32
CA GLY A 14 -6.60 -18.39 -5.92
C GLY A 14 -6.38 -17.28 -4.90
N ASP A 15 -5.83 -16.14 -5.29
CA ASP A 15 -5.70 -14.95 -4.43
C ASP A 15 -6.90 -14.02 -4.60
N PHE A 16 -7.27 -13.32 -3.53
CA PHE A 16 -8.32 -12.32 -3.52
C PHE A 16 -7.71 -10.92 -3.48
N PHE A 17 -8.18 -10.06 -4.37
CA PHE A 17 -7.79 -8.67 -4.48
C PHE A 17 -8.97 -7.77 -4.08
N GLU A 18 -8.75 -6.84 -3.18
CA GLU A 18 -9.67 -5.71 -2.98
C GLU A 18 -9.08 -4.52 -3.72
N VAL A 19 -9.74 -4.11 -4.79
CA VAL A 19 -9.29 -3.01 -5.65
C VAL A 19 -10.09 -1.77 -5.32
N ASP A 20 -9.40 -0.67 -5.09
CA ASP A 20 -9.95 0.65 -4.85
C ASP A 20 -9.59 1.57 -6.02
N VAL A 21 -10.61 2.03 -6.72
CA VAL A 21 -10.50 2.92 -7.88
C VAL A 21 -11.52 4.04 -7.73
N SER A 22 -11.12 5.24 -8.04
CA SER A 22 -11.99 6.42 -8.05
C SER A 22 -11.91 7.18 -9.36
N ASN A 23 -12.83 8.11 -9.60
CA ASN A 23 -12.76 9.02 -10.74
C ASN A 23 -11.44 9.80 -10.77
N SER A 24 -10.87 10.08 -9.60
CA SER A 24 -9.57 10.75 -9.48
C SER A 24 -8.40 9.89 -9.97
N SER A 25 -8.58 8.56 -10.10
CA SER A 25 -7.57 7.66 -10.66
C SER A 25 -7.22 7.95 -12.12
N PHE A 26 -8.09 8.65 -12.84
CA PHE A 26 -7.92 9.03 -14.24
C PHE A 26 -7.70 10.53 -14.45
N ASN A 27 -7.46 11.28 -13.38
CA ASN A 27 -7.29 12.73 -13.51
C ASN A 27 -6.01 13.08 -14.27
N LYS A 28 -6.17 13.93 -15.24
CA LYS A 28 -5.06 14.57 -15.95
C LYS A 28 -4.51 15.67 -15.04
N THR A 29 -3.32 15.48 -14.53
CA THR A 29 -2.65 16.50 -13.75
C THR A 29 -2.14 17.59 -14.70
N ILE A 30 -2.86 18.72 -14.77
CA ILE A 30 -2.49 19.87 -15.61
C ILE A 30 -1.35 20.66 -14.96
N ASP A 31 -1.20 20.53 -13.63
CA ASP A 31 -0.22 21.30 -12.87
C ASP A 31 1.08 20.50 -12.72
N LYS A 32 2.15 21.04 -13.31
CA LYS A 32 3.51 20.45 -13.23
C LYS A 32 4.05 20.32 -11.80
N ASN A 33 3.32 20.88 -10.83
CA ASN A 33 3.70 20.93 -9.41
C ASN A 33 2.73 20.17 -8.49
N TYR A 34 1.83 19.34 -9.01
CA TYR A 34 0.97 18.54 -8.13
C TYR A 34 1.82 17.48 -7.45
N SER A 35 2.26 17.79 -6.25
CA SER A 35 2.98 16.88 -5.40
C SER A 35 2.20 16.72 -4.10
N PHE A 36 1.96 15.50 -3.69
CA PHE A 36 1.68 15.22 -2.28
C PHE A 36 2.96 15.53 -1.52
N HIS A 37 3.06 16.72 -0.94
CA HIS A 37 4.28 17.23 -0.31
C HIS A 37 4.61 16.60 1.03
N SER A 38 3.80 15.64 1.52
CA SER A 38 4.08 14.97 2.78
C SER A 38 4.37 13.50 2.58
N MET A 39 5.50 13.06 3.14
CA MET A 39 5.81 11.64 3.28
C MET A 39 4.68 10.94 4.00
N HIS A 40 4.15 9.90 3.37
CA HIS A 40 3.07 9.07 3.92
C HIS A 40 3.33 7.61 3.58
N TYR A 41 2.59 6.72 4.19
CA TYR A 41 2.55 5.32 3.84
C TYR A 41 1.13 4.77 4.01
N HIS A 42 0.82 3.73 3.30
CA HIS A 42 -0.49 3.08 3.33
C HIS A 42 -0.34 1.55 3.29
N ARG A 43 -1.43 0.87 3.60
CA ARG A 43 -1.49 -0.60 3.63
C ARG A 43 -1.67 -1.24 2.25
N PHE A 44 -1.99 -0.42 1.26
CA PHE A 44 -2.27 -0.86 -0.09
C PHE A 44 -0.98 -0.99 -0.89
N ILE A 45 -1.01 -1.82 -1.91
CA ILE A 45 -0.11 -1.72 -3.04
C ILE A 45 -0.68 -0.62 -3.92
N GLU A 46 0.14 0.35 -4.31
CA GLU A 46 -0.28 1.42 -5.20
C GLU A 46 0.44 1.29 -6.53
N LEU A 47 -0.31 1.43 -7.62
CA LEU A 47 0.22 1.44 -8.97
C LEU A 47 0.01 2.78 -9.62
N PHE A 48 1.07 3.29 -10.24
CA PHE A 48 1.02 4.38 -11.19
C PHE A 48 1.34 3.84 -12.58
N ILE A 49 0.41 3.96 -13.51
CA ILE A 49 0.64 3.62 -14.91
C ILE A 49 0.66 4.92 -15.69
N VAL A 50 1.83 5.26 -16.22
CA VAL A 50 2.04 6.51 -16.96
C VAL A 50 1.43 6.35 -18.37
N ILE A 51 0.37 7.08 -18.65
CA ILE A 51 -0.25 7.14 -19.98
C ILE A 51 0.52 8.15 -20.83
N ASP A 52 0.70 9.36 -20.28
CA ASP A 52 1.49 10.47 -20.84
C ASP A 52 2.10 11.27 -19.69
N GLY A 53 3.31 11.79 -19.85
CA GLY A 53 4.00 12.54 -18.83
C GLY A 53 4.97 11.71 -17.98
N SER A 54 4.99 11.92 -16.66
CA SER A 54 5.91 11.22 -15.76
C SER A 54 5.41 11.12 -14.33
N VAL A 55 5.89 10.11 -13.62
CA VAL A 55 5.75 9.96 -12.18
C VAL A 55 7.14 9.77 -11.55
N THR A 56 7.40 10.49 -10.47
CA THR A 56 8.56 10.28 -9.60
C THR A 56 8.08 9.95 -8.21
N VAL A 57 8.48 8.81 -7.68
CA VAL A 57 8.19 8.39 -6.31
C VAL A 57 9.47 8.51 -5.51
N VAL A 58 9.42 9.28 -4.43
CA VAL A 58 10.53 9.57 -3.54
C VAL A 58 10.34 8.84 -2.22
N THR A 59 11.38 8.17 -1.75
CA THR A 59 11.43 7.45 -0.47
C THR A 59 12.64 7.91 0.34
N GLU A 60 12.73 7.49 1.58
CA GLU A 60 13.93 7.71 2.42
C GLU A 60 15.21 7.07 1.84
N LYS A 61 15.08 6.07 0.98
CA LYS A 61 16.20 5.31 0.40
C LYS A 61 16.60 5.76 -1.01
N GLY A 62 15.86 6.68 -1.61
CA GLY A 62 16.08 7.17 -2.97
C GLY A 62 14.78 7.40 -3.71
N GLU A 63 14.90 7.67 -5.00
CA GLU A 63 13.75 7.93 -5.89
C GLU A 63 13.75 7.03 -7.12
N ILE A 64 12.55 6.76 -7.63
CA ILE A 64 12.32 6.11 -8.93
C ILE A 64 11.43 7.02 -9.76
N SER A 65 11.86 7.24 -11.01
CA SER A 65 11.08 7.99 -12.00
C SER A 65 10.74 7.12 -13.19
N SER A 66 9.54 7.30 -13.73
CA SER A 66 9.13 6.66 -14.98
C SER A 66 8.34 7.64 -15.83
N SER A 67 8.66 7.67 -17.14
CA SER A 67 7.90 8.41 -18.16
C SER A 67 7.17 7.49 -19.14
N ASN A 68 7.43 6.21 -19.12
CA ASN A 68 6.84 5.23 -20.04
C ASN A 68 6.59 3.87 -19.38
N GLY A 69 6.15 3.85 -18.14
CA GLY A 69 6.04 2.57 -17.45
C GLY A 69 5.00 2.55 -16.34
N ILE A 70 5.14 1.52 -15.54
CA ILE A 70 4.35 1.26 -14.35
C ILE A 70 5.28 1.41 -13.16
N VAL A 71 4.91 2.22 -12.19
CA VAL A 71 5.61 2.27 -10.90
C VAL A 71 4.74 1.57 -9.86
N VAL A 72 5.33 0.59 -9.19
CA VAL A 72 4.67 -0.19 -8.15
C VAL A 72 5.24 0.20 -6.81
N ILE A 73 4.36 0.64 -5.92
CA ILE A 73 4.71 1.02 -4.55
C ILE A 73 4.17 -0.07 -3.63
N PRO A 74 5.06 -0.79 -2.93
CA PRO A 74 4.65 -1.81 -1.99
C PRO A 74 3.93 -1.21 -0.77
N PRO A 75 3.13 -2.02 -0.06
CA PRO A 75 2.49 -1.57 1.17
C PRO A 75 3.55 -1.15 2.21
N PHE A 76 3.22 -0.14 3.00
CA PHE A 76 4.02 0.37 4.13
C PHE A 76 5.32 1.07 3.76
N LEU A 77 5.63 1.26 2.50
CA LEU A 77 6.75 2.07 2.10
C LEU A 77 6.41 3.56 2.32
N THR A 78 7.21 4.25 3.13
CA THR A 78 7.09 5.70 3.31
C THR A 78 7.56 6.40 2.05
N HIS A 79 6.66 7.15 1.44
CA HIS A 79 6.91 7.80 0.15
C HIS A 79 6.07 9.06 -0.05
N TYR A 80 6.43 9.85 -1.05
CA TYR A 80 5.53 10.79 -1.73
C TYR A 80 5.74 10.71 -3.24
N SER A 81 4.74 11.16 -4.01
CA SER A 81 4.80 11.12 -5.47
C SER A 81 4.68 12.51 -6.07
N LYS A 82 5.51 12.78 -7.11
CA LYS A 82 5.38 13.92 -8.01
C LYS A 82 4.85 13.39 -9.34
N ARG A 83 3.84 14.04 -9.90
CA ARG A 83 3.17 13.57 -11.12
C ARG A 83 3.04 14.71 -12.11
N SER A 84 3.20 14.40 -13.40
CA SER A 84 2.91 15.31 -14.50
C SER A 84 2.26 14.55 -15.65
N GLY A 85 1.29 15.16 -16.32
CA GLY A 85 0.59 14.55 -17.45
C GLY A 85 -0.55 13.63 -17.02
N GLU A 86 -0.82 12.61 -17.83
CA GLU A 86 -1.91 11.67 -17.63
C GLU A 86 -1.42 10.36 -17.05
N ILE A 87 -1.88 10.05 -15.82
CA ILE A 87 -1.45 8.88 -15.06
C ILE A 87 -2.70 8.18 -14.54
N PHE A 88 -2.79 6.87 -14.80
CA PHE A 88 -3.76 6.02 -14.14
C PHE A 88 -3.18 5.52 -12.82
N ASN A 89 -3.86 5.86 -11.74
CA ASN A 89 -3.47 5.46 -10.39
C ASN A 89 -4.59 4.64 -9.75
N PHE A 90 -4.25 3.52 -9.18
CA PHE A 90 -5.17 2.75 -8.34
C PHE A 90 -4.41 2.00 -7.24
N SER A 91 -5.14 1.63 -6.20
CA SER A 91 -4.60 0.86 -5.09
C SER A 91 -5.37 -0.44 -4.87
N PHE A 92 -4.70 -1.42 -4.30
CA PHE A 92 -5.34 -2.70 -3.99
C PHE A 92 -4.68 -3.42 -2.81
N LEU A 93 -5.45 -4.32 -2.20
CA LEU A 93 -4.99 -5.25 -1.18
C LEU A 93 -5.04 -6.67 -1.72
N ILE A 94 -4.00 -7.44 -1.44
CA ILE A 94 -4.03 -8.88 -1.64
C ILE A 94 -4.46 -9.53 -0.33
N LYS A 95 -5.63 -10.15 -0.32
CA LYS A 95 -6.08 -11.03 0.77
C LYS A 95 -5.71 -12.46 0.41
N LYS A 96 -4.90 -13.09 1.26
CA LYS A 96 -4.34 -14.42 1.03
C LYS A 96 -5.37 -15.44 0.54
N GLY A 97 -5.09 -15.97 -0.68
CA GLY A 97 -5.44 -17.30 -1.07
C GLY A 97 -4.33 -18.32 -0.75
N LYS A 98 -4.23 -19.39 -1.46
CA LYS A 98 -3.14 -20.39 -1.36
C LYS A 98 -1.86 -19.78 -1.96
N SER A 99 -0.93 -19.43 -1.14
CA SER A 99 0.19 -18.53 -1.27
C SER A 99 1.34 -18.92 -2.19
N ASN A 100 1.16 -19.18 -3.47
CA ASN A 100 2.28 -19.33 -4.43
C ASN A 100 1.94 -18.79 -5.83
N SER A 101 0.97 -17.91 -5.96
CA SER A 101 0.65 -17.30 -7.25
C SER A 101 1.77 -16.35 -7.73
N GLY A 102 1.94 -16.21 -9.02
CA GLY A 102 2.83 -15.23 -9.61
C GLY A 102 2.52 -13.80 -9.15
N PHE A 103 1.25 -13.53 -8.85
CA PHE A 103 0.76 -12.26 -8.30
C PHE A 103 1.31 -11.97 -6.91
N SER A 104 1.18 -12.91 -5.98
CA SER A 104 1.72 -12.74 -4.63
C SER A 104 3.22 -12.49 -4.66
N LYS A 105 3.95 -13.12 -5.56
CA LYS A 105 5.40 -12.93 -5.70
C LYS A 105 5.75 -11.54 -6.20
N LEU A 106 5.10 -11.06 -7.26
CA LEU A 106 5.35 -9.75 -7.82
C LEU A 106 5.07 -8.63 -6.83
N PHE A 107 3.94 -8.68 -6.15
CA PHE A 107 3.47 -7.61 -5.27
C PHE A 107 3.89 -7.75 -3.81
N ASN A 108 4.64 -8.79 -3.45
CA ASN A 108 5.29 -8.92 -2.14
C ASN A 108 6.68 -8.25 -2.08
N SER A 109 7.03 -7.43 -3.05
CA SER A 109 8.23 -6.60 -2.99
C SER A 109 8.17 -5.65 -1.80
N THR A 110 9.33 -5.37 -1.20
CA THR A 110 9.49 -4.37 -0.14
C THR A 110 10.11 -3.08 -0.64
N SER A 111 10.48 -3.07 -1.91
CA SER A 111 11.08 -1.94 -2.58
C SER A 111 10.19 -1.47 -3.70
N ILE A 112 10.18 -0.16 -3.92
CA ILE A 112 9.61 0.43 -5.12
C ILE A 112 10.34 -0.12 -6.35
N PHE A 113 9.60 -0.40 -7.41
CA PHE A 113 10.15 -0.82 -8.69
C PHE A 113 9.31 -0.29 -9.85
N SER A 114 9.91 -0.24 -11.02
CA SER A 114 9.21 0.13 -12.25
C SER A 114 9.25 -1.01 -13.28
N LEU A 115 8.20 -1.10 -14.07
CA LEU A 115 8.04 -2.01 -15.19
C LEU A 115 7.77 -1.21 -16.46
N GLU A 116 8.16 -1.73 -17.60
CA GLU A 116 7.68 -1.20 -18.88
C GLU A 116 6.20 -1.55 -19.08
N LYS A 117 5.46 -0.69 -19.78
CA LYS A 117 4.08 -0.96 -20.19
C LYS A 117 4.05 -1.45 -21.63
N ASN A 118 3.06 -2.25 -21.96
CA ASN A 118 2.78 -2.66 -23.33
C ASN A 118 1.46 -2.05 -23.84
N GLU A 119 1.17 -2.27 -25.13
CA GLU A 119 -0.05 -1.75 -25.76
C GLU A 119 -1.33 -2.30 -25.14
N ASN A 120 -1.35 -3.56 -24.68
CA ASN A 120 -2.54 -4.16 -24.09
C ASN A 120 -2.91 -3.46 -22.78
N ILE A 121 -1.93 -3.13 -21.96
CA ILE A 121 -2.13 -2.35 -20.72
C ILE A 121 -2.83 -1.03 -21.05
N LEU A 122 -2.35 -0.30 -22.07
CA LEU A 122 -2.95 0.96 -22.48
C LEU A 122 -4.39 0.80 -23.00
N LYS A 123 -4.65 -0.27 -23.76
CA LYS A 123 -6.01 -0.59 -24.24
C LYS A 123 -6.98 -0.83 -23.09
N TYR A 124 -6.58 -1.66 -22.10
CA TYR A 124 -7.44 -1.94 -20.94
C TYR A 124 -7.69 -0.69 -20.10
N ILE A 125 -6.68 0.15 -19.91
CA ILE A 125 -6.82 1.42 -19.19
C ILE A 125 -7.76 2.37 -19.93
N SER A 126 -7.67 2.46 -21.26
CA SER A 126 -8.55 3.31 -22.07
C SER A 126 -10.01 2.91 -21.89
N VAL A 127 -10.33 1.60 -21.91
CA VAL A 127 -11.68 1.11 -21.68
C VAL A 127 -12.14 1.34 -20.24
N LEU A 128 -11.27 1.11 -19.25
CA LEU A 128 -11.58 1.42 -17.86
C LEU A 128 -11.87 2.90 -17.67
N LYS A 129 -11.05 3.78 -18.25
CA LYS A 129 -11.24 5.23 -18.20
C LYS A 129 -12.61 5.64 -18.72
N ASP A 130 -13.01 5.13 -19.90
CA ASP A 130 -14.33 5.43 -20.48
C ASP A 130 -15.46 4.98 -19.54
N MET A 131 -15.34 3.81 -18.92
CA MET A 131 -16.34 3.29 -17.99
C MET A 131 -16.45 4.10 -16.70
N PHE A 132 -15.33 4.57 -16.14
CA PHE A 132 -15.32 5.33 -14.88
C PHE A 132 -15.63 6.81 -15.07
N VAL A 133 -15.33 7.38 -16.22
CA VAL A 133 -15.64 8.78 -16.55
C VAL A 133 -17.09 8.91 -17.04
N ASN A 134 -17.59 7.94 -17.80
CA ASN A 134 -18.96 7.86 -18.26
C ASN A 134 -19.76 6.89 -17.39
N GLU A 135 -20.29 7.36 -16.28
CA GLU A 135 -21.03 6.54 -15.28
C GLU A 135 -22.17 5.70 -15.89
N LYS A 136 -22.76 6.15 -17.01
CA LYS A 136 -23.79 5.41 -17.74
C LYS A 136 -23.29 4.10 -18.35
N ASN A 137 -21.98 3.96 -18.54
CA ASN A 137 -21.33 2.79 -19.14
C ASN A 137 -20.69 1.88 -18.08
N PHE A 138 -20.83 2.21 -16.79
CA PHE A 138 -20.21 1.40 -15.74
C PHE A 138 -20.96 0.07 -15.58
N VAL A 139 -20.24 -1.03 -15.80
CA VAL A 139 -20.69 -2.40 -15.55
C VAL A 139 -19.64 -3.10 -14.72
N LEU A 140 -20.00 -3.48 -13.48
CA LEU A 140 -19.08 -4.04 -12.51
C LEU A 140 -18.35 -5.27 -13.02
N GLU A 141 -19.08 -6.24 -13.62
CA GLU A 141 -18.50 -7.46 -14.16
C GLU A 141 -17.48 -7.19 -15.27
N LYS A 142 -17.73 -6.17 -16.10
CA LYS A 142 -16.81 -5.73 -17.15
C LYS A 142 -15.54 -5.11 -16.54
N ALA A 143 -15.69 -4.27 -15.52
CA ALA A 143 -14.56 -3.68 -14.80
C ALA A 143 -13.69 -4.76 -14.14
N GLU A 144 -14.31 -5.73 -13.48
CA GLU A 144 -13.60 -6.88 -12.87
C GLU A 144 -12.79 -7.68 -13.91
N LEU A 145 -13.37 -7.93 -15.08
CA LEU A 145 -12.68 -8.64 -16.16
C LEU A 145 -11.47 -7.84 -16.68
N LEU A 146 -11.66 -6.54 -16.90
CA LEU A 146 -10.58 -5.65 -17.36
C LEU A 146 -9.44 -5.56 -16.35
N PHE A 147 -9.74 -5.48 -15.05
CA PHE A 147 -8.70 -5.52 -14.03
C PHE A 147 -7.98 -6.88 -13.97
N LYS A 148 -8.68 -7.99 -14.15
CA LYS A 148 -8.04 -9.32 -14.26
C LYS A 148 -7.07 -9.36 -15.44
N LEU A 149 -7.48 -8.89 -16.61
CA LEU A 149 -6.62 -8.80 -17.79
C LEU A 149 -5.43 -7.87 -17.55
N LEU A 150 -5.65 -6.70 -16.96
CA LEU A 150 -4.60 -5.75 -16.62
C LEU A 150 -3.56 -6.35 -15.67
N PHE A 151 -3.99 -7.03 -14.62
CA PHE A 151 -3.08 -7.73 -13.70
C PHE A 151 -2.27 -8.83 -14.40
N TRP A 152 -2.90 -9.63 -15.28
CA TRP A 152 -2.17 -10.65 -16.05
C TRP A 152 -1.12 -10.03 -16.97
N GLU A 153 -1.42 -8.94 -17.65
CA GLU A 153 -0.43 -8.24 -18.48
C GLU A 153 0.73 -7.70 -17.68
N ILE A 154 0.47 -7.12 -16.50
CA ILE A 154 1.53 -6.66 -15.59
C ILE A 154 2.47 -7.79 -15.20
N ILE A 155 1.94 -8.99 -14.94
CA ILE A 155 2.76 -10.18 -14.66
C ILE A 155 3.54 -10.64 -15.87
N LEU A 156 2.94 -10.67 -17.04
CA LEU A 156 3.64 -11.06 -18.26
C LEU A 156 4.81 -10.13 -18.55
N VAL A 157 4.60 -8.82 -18.44
CA VAL A 157 5.66 -7.82 -18.57
C VAL A 157 6.76 -8.04 -17.53
N ASN A 158 6.40 -8.27 -16.27
CA ASN A 158 7.38 -8.53 -15.22
C ASN A 158 8.18 -9.81 -15.46
N ASN A 159 7.55 -10.88 -15.91
CA ASN A 159 8.23 -12.14 -16.17
C ASN A 159 9.20 -12.04 -17.36
N ALA A 160 8.84 -11.26 -18.40
CA ALA A 160 9.73 -11.00 -19.51
C ALA A 160 11.02 -10.23 -19.11
N HIS A 161 10.96 -9.43 -18.06
CA HIS A 161 12.13 -8.73 -17.51
C HIS A 161 12.94 -9.56 -16.51
N ASN A 162 12.36 -10.60 -15.92
CA ASN A 162 12.89 -11.31 -14.76
C ASN A 162 13.44 -12.73 -15.04
N ASP A 163 13.83 -13.05 -16.26
CA ASP A 163 14.55 -14.31 -16.54
C ASP A 163 15.86 -14.48 -15.72
N ASN A 164 16.23 -13.46 -14.91
CA ASN A 164 17.45 -13.43 -14.10
C ASN A 164 17.26 -13.16 -12.58
N LEU A 165 16.02 -13.09 -12.06
CA LEU A 165 15.82 -12.89 -10.62
C LEU A 165 15.31 -14.17 -9.96
N ASP A 166 16.10 -14.66 -9.00
CA ASP A 166 15.76 -15.81 -8.14
C ASP A 166 14.52 -15.50 -7.29
N LEU A 167 13.33 -15.84 -7.81
CA LEU A 167 12.01 -15.59 -7.22
C LEU A 167 11.74 -16.42 -5.93
N ASN A 168 12.72 -17.19 -5.45
CA ASN A 168 12.55 -18.13 -4.34
C ASN A 168 12.85 -17.52 -2.96
N SER A 169 13.43 -16.33 -2.84
CA SER A 169 13.72 -15.71 -1.56
C SER A 169 12.70 -14.61 -1.21
N THR A 170 11.60 -14.97 -0.59
CA THR A 170 10.79 -13.95 0.11
C THR A 170 11.68 -13.29 1.16
N SER A 171 12.05 -12.02 0.93
CA SER A 171 12.93 -11.27 1.82
C SER A 171 12.42 -11.30 3.27
N TYR A 172 13.34 -11.33 4.23
CA TYR A 172 12.97 -11.20 5.65
C TYR A 172 12.21 -9.90 5.93
N THR A 173 12.49 -8.83 5.18
CA THR A 173 11.75 -7.57 5.24
C THR A 173 10.26 -7.80 4.97
N THR A 174 9.91 -8.48 3.88
CA THR A 174 8.52 -8.82 3.55
C THR A 174 7.86 -9.69 4.64
N LYS A 175 8.61 -10.67 5.19
CA LYS A 175 8.08 -11.52 6.27
C LYS A 175 7.80 -10.73 7.54
N ILE A 176 8.68 -9.78 7.91
CA ILE A 176 8.52 -8.90 9.07
C ILE A 176 7.29 -8.00 8.88
N GLU A 177 7.20 -7.32 7.76
CA GLU A 177 6.11 -6.41 7.44
C GLU A 177 4.76 -7.13 7.41
N ASN A 178 4.68 -8.25 6.73
CA ASN A 178 3.47 -9.07 6.68
C ASN A 178 3.04 -9.56 8.06
N PHE A 179 3.99 -10.04 8.89
CA PHE A 179 3.63 -10.50 10.23
C PHE A 179 3.07 -9.36 11.08
N ILE A 180 3.73 -8.20 11.09
CA ILE A 180 3.27 -7.01 11.81
C ILE A 180 1.91 -6.56 11.28
N PHE A 181 1.73 -6.54 9.97
CA PHE A 181 0.47 -6.14 9.34
C PHE A 181 -0.72 -6.99 9.74
N TYR A 182 -0.57 -8.31 9.72
CA TYR A 182 -1.69 -9.21 10.05
C TYR A 182 -1.94 -9.39 11.54
N ASN A 183 -1.04 -8.86 12.38
CA ASN A 183 -1.10 -9.11 13.82
C ASN A 183 -0.96 -7.85 14.70
N TYR A 184 -0.94 -6.64 14.13
CA TYR A 184 -0.80 -5.41 14.92
C TYR A 184 -1.89 -5.24 15.99
N ASN A 185 -3.09 -5.75 15.73
CA ASN A 185 -4.25 -5.68 16.61
C ASN A 185 -4.37 -6.89 17.57
N LYS A 186 -3.31 -7.67 17.71
CA LYS A 186 -3.22 -8.82 18.61
C LYS A 186 -2.05 -8.64 19.56
N ASP A 187 -2.13 -9.29 20.70
CA ASP A 187 -1.02 -9.34 21.65
C ASP A 187 0.04 -10.34 21.18
N VAL A 188 0.90 -9.89 20.28
CA VAL A 188 2.00 -10.69 19.72
C VAL A 188 3.36 -10.18 20.15
N THR A 189 4.28 -11.14 20.31
CA THR A 189 5.64 -10.92 20.78
C THR A 189 6.68 -11.29 19.72
N LEU A 190 7.95 -10.93 19.97
CA LEU A 190 9.08 -11.40 19.16
C LEU A 190 9.15 -12.93 19.12
N LYS A 191 8.72 -13.63 20.21
CA LYS A 191 8.71 -15.09 20.29
C LYS A 191 7.71 -15.69 19.29
N ASP A 192 6.54 -15.07 19.14
CA ASP A 192 5.52 -15.51 18.18
C ASP A 192 6.00 -15.34 16.75
N PHE A 193 6.66 -14.23 16.46
CA PHE A 193 7.25 -14.01 15.15
C PHE A 193 8.43 -14.96 14.86
N ALA A 194 9.28 -15.23 15.84
CA ALA A 194 10.38 -16.19 15.72
C ALA A 194 9.84 -17.61 15.42
N LYS A 195 8.77 -18.01 16.10
CA LYS A 195 8.06 -19.27 15.83
C LYS A 195 7.49 -19.30 14.40
N HIS A 196 6.91 -18.20 13.94
CA HIS A 196 6.38 -18.08 12.57
C HIS A 196 7.48 -18.25 11.50
N LEU A 197 8.69 -17.80 11.78
CA LEU A 197 9.85 -17.94 10.89
C LEU A 197 10.60 -19.27 11.06
N SER A 198 10.24 -20.09 12.04
CA SER A 198 11.02 -21.29 12.44
C SER A 198 12.46 -20.95 12.81
N LEU A 199 12.68 -19.80 13.49
CA LEU A 199 13.96 -19.30 13.93
C LEU A 199 13.99 -19.10 15.45
N SER A 200 15.20 -19.00 16.03
CA SER A 200 15.34 -18.54 17.41
C SER A 200 15.02 -17.05 17.55
N THR A 201 14.59 -16.62 18.73
CA THR A 201 14.33 -15.19 19.03
C THR A 201 15.57 -14.32 18.80
N ARG A 202 16.78 -14.86 19.10
CA ARG A 202 18.06 -14.16 18.88
C ARG A 202 18.32 -13.93 17.39
N GLN A 203 18.10 -14.94 16.54
CA GLN A 203 18.26 -14.81 15.09
C GLN A 203 17.24 -13.82 14.53
N THR A 204 15.98 -13.94 14.94
CA THR A 204 14.88 -13.07 14.51
C THR A 204 15.15 -11.61 14.91
N SER A 205 15.58 -11.35 16.14
CA SER A 205 15.94 -10.01 16.60
C SER A 205 17.10 -9.41 15.78
N ARG A 206 18.13 -10.21 15.47
CA ARG A 206 19.25 -9.78 14.64
C ARG A 206 18.80 -9.41 13.21
N ILE A 207 17.96 -10.23 12.62
CA ILE A 207 17.40 -9.98 11.26
C ILE A 207 16.59 -8.68 11.26
N ILE A 208 15.73 -8.47 12.25
CA ILE A 208 14.94 -7.24 12.36
C ILE A 208 15.87 -6.03 12.51
N HIS A 209 16.85 -6.11 13.39
CA HIS A 209 17.79 -5.01 13.61
C HIS A 209 18.63 -4.70 12.37
N GLN A 210 19.07 -5.71 11.62
CA GLN A 210 19.83 -5.54 10.38
C GLN A 210 19.00 -4.86 9.29
N ASN A 211 17.69 -5.14 9.21
CA ASN A 211 16.83 -4.59 8.16
C ASN A 211 16.24 -3.21 8.51
N TYR A 212 16.00 -2.92 9.80
CA TYR A 212 15.28 -1.73 10.24
C TYR A 212 16.02 -0.86 11.28
N GLY A 213 17.12 -1.32 11.84
CA GLY A 213 17.79 -0.63 12.96
C GLY A 213 16.96 -0.52 14.25
N LYS A 214 15.85 -1.24 14.33
CA LYS A 214 14.82 -1.13 15.37
C LYS A 214 14.52 -2.48 16.00
N SER A 215 13.83 -2.48 17.17
CA SER A 215 13.31 -3.71 17.76
C SER A 215 11.95 -4.10 17.15
N PHE A 216 11.55 -5.38 17.31
CA PHE A 216 10.23 -5.85 16.91
C PHE A 216 9.09 -5.06 17.56
N SER A 217 9.20 -4.80 18.85
CA SER A 217 8.18 -4.03 19.59
C SER A 217 8.08 -2.59 19.11
N THR A 218 9.19 -1.99 18.71
CA THR A 218 9.19 -0.64 18.11
C THR A 218 8.43 -0.64 16.79
N LEU A 219 8.74 -1.56 15.89
CA LEU A 219 8.05 -1.66 14.59
C LEU A 219 6.55 -1.94 14.76
N LEU A 220 6.20 -2.85 15.68
CA LEU A 220 4.80 -3.16 15.98
C LEU A 220 4.06 -1.95 16.54
N ASN A 221 4.67 -1.20 17.46
CA ASN A 221 4.08 0.01 18.03
C ASN A 221 3.93 1.12 17.00
N GLU A 222 4.92 1.35 16.15
CA GLU A 222 4.83 2.32 15.04
C GLU A 222 3.65 1.97 14.14
N ARG A 223 3.45 0.69 13.84
CA ARG A 223 2.29 0.24 13.05
C ARG A 223 0.96 0.51 13.76
N ARG A 224 0.87 0.20 15.05
CA ARG A 224 -0.33 0.47 15.86
C ARG A 224 -0.67 1.95 15.89
N LEU A 225 0.33 2.81 16.11
CA LEU A 225 0.16 4.26 16.15
C LEU A 225 -0.28 4.82 14.81
N TYR A 226 0.25 4.28 13.72
CA TYR A 226 -0.21 4.68 12.39
C TYR A 226 -1.69 4.34 12.17
N ILE A 227 -2.11 3.09 12.46
CA ILE A 227 -3.53 2.72 12.34
C ILE A 227 -4.41 3.60 13.24
N ALA A 228 -3.94 3.89 14.45
CA ALA A 228 -4.65 4.80 15.35
C ALA A 228 -4.82 6.20 14.74
N SER A 229 -3.78 6.74 14.09
CA SER A 229 -3.88 8.05 13.42
C SER A 229 -4.92 8.06 12.31
N GLN A 230 -5.04 6.96 11.55
CA GLN A 230 -6.08 6.82 10.53
C GLN A 230 -7.48 6.72 11.13
N LEU A 231 -7.64 5.94 12.19
CA LEU A 231 -8.93 5.83 12.90
C LEU A 231 -9.37 7.17 13.51
N LEU A 232 -8.42 7.96 14.02
CA LEU A 232 -8.69 9.30 14.55
C LEU A 232 -9.31 10.25 13.51
N LEU A 233 -8.83 10.17 12.26
CA LEU A 233 -9.26 11.06 11.17
C LEU A 233 -10.52 10.55 10.45
N ASN A 234 -10.68 9.23 10.34
CA ASN A 234 -11.65 8.60 9.45
C ASN A 234 -12.77 7.84 10.18
N SER A 235 -12.85 7.97 11.51
CA SER A 235 -13.92 7.31 12.29
C SER A 235 -14.44 8.18 13.42
N ASN A 236 -15.63 7.81 13.92
CA ASN A 236 -16.24 8.42 15.10
C ASN A 236 -15.93 7.67 16.40
N LYS A 237 -14.93 6.78 16.38
CA LYS A 237 -14.52 6.02 17.56
C LYS A 237 -13.98 6.94 18.66
N SER A 238 -14.28 6.59 19.91
CA SER A 238 -13.66 7.18 21.09
C SER A 238 -12.18 6.84 21.18
N MET A 239 -11.43 7.56 22.01
CA MET A 239 -10.00 7.29 22.23
C MET A 239 -9.76 5.90 22.82
N ALA A 240 -10.63 5.48 23.73
CA ALA A 240 -10.59 4.14 24.32
C ALA A 240 -10.79 3.06 23.26
N GLU A 241 -11.82 3.18 22.41
CA GLU A 241 -12.08 2.24 21.31
C GLU A 241 -10.95 2.20 20.29
N ILE A 242 -10.29 3.33 20.02
CA ILE A 242 -9.12 3.37 19.13
C ILE A 242 -7.94 2.65 19.76
N ALA A 243 -7.63 2.93 21.04
CA ALA A 243 -6.54 2.27 21.76
C ALA A 243 -6.73 0.74 21.80
N GLU A 244 -7.95 0.28 22.07
CA GLU A 244 -8.32 -1.13 22.06
C GLU A 244 -8.17 -1.74 20.64
N ALA A 245 -8.70 -1.09 19.62
CA ALA A 245 -8.65 -1.57 18.23
C ALA A 245 -7.22 -1.75 17.70
N VAL A 246 -6.26 -1.02 18.25
CA VAL A 246 -4.84 -1.13 17.90
C VAL A 246 -4.01 -1.85 18.96
N CYS A 247 -4.68 -2.53 19.90
CA CYS A 247 -4.07 -3.39 20.93
C CYS A 247 -3.08 -2.64 21.85
N PHE A 248 -3.48 -1.46 22.34
CA PHE A 248 -2.83 -0.83 23.49
C PHE A 248 -3.57 -1.21 24.78
N ASN A 249 -2.85 -1.71 25.77
CA ASN A 249 -3.41 -2.21 27.02
C ASN A 249 -4.10 -1.13 27.87
N THR A 250 -3.68 0.14 27.74
CA THR A 250 -4.29 1.26 28.43
C THR A 250 -4.31 2.50 27.55
N GLU A 251 -5.35 3.32 27.73
CA GLU A 251 -5.47 4.60 27.03
C GLU A 251 -4.31 5.54 27.36
N ASN A 252 -3.89 5.59 28.63
CA ASN A 252 -2.76 6.43 29.06
C ASN A 252 -1.45 6.05 28.37
N TYR A 253 -1.18 4.74 28.21
CA TYR A 253 0.00 4.28 27.49
C TYR A 253 -0.09 4.61 26.01
N PHE A 254 -1.27 4.44 25.40
CA PHE A 254 -1.54 4.87 24.03
C PHE A 254 -1.25 6.39 23.84
N TYR A 255 -1.79 7.26 24.70
CA TYR A 255 -1.55 8.71 24.63
C TYR A 255 -0.06 9.05 24.71
N SER A 256 0.66 8.42 25.64
CA SER A 256 2.09 8.62 25.83
C SER A 256 2.89 8.22 24.57
N GLN A 257 2.62 7.04 24.03
CA GLN A 257 3.30 6.56 22.83
C GLN A 257 2.95 7.37 21.60
N PHE A 258 1.68 7.76 21.45
CA PHE A 258 1.21 8.59 20.33
C PHE A 258 1.87 9.98 20.36
N LYS A 259 1.91 10.64 21.52
CA LYS A 259 2.58 11.94 21.68
C LYS A 259 4.09 11.83 21.43
N LYS A 260 4.72 10.76 21.92
CA LYS A 260 6.15 10.50 21.68
C LYS A 260 6.46 10.35 20.19
N HIS A 261 5.57 9.69 19.43
CA HIS A 261 5.78 9.39 18.01
C HIS A 261 5.45 10.58 17.10
N TYR A 262 4.30 11.26 17.33
CA TYR A 262 3.81 12.34 16.46
C TYR A 262 4.08 13.76 17.01
N GLY A 263 4.63 13.90 18.20
CA GLY A 263 4.83 15.20 18.86
C GLY A 263 3.53 15.86 19.36
N LEU A 264 2.37 15.27 19.10
CA LEU A 264 1.03 15.77 19.42
C LEU A 264 0.24 14.70 20.16
N THR A 265 -0.64 15.09 21.05
CA THR A 265 -1.62 14.16 21.62
C THR A 265 -2.61 13.72 20.53
N PRO A 266 -3.29 12.55 20.67
CA PRO A 266 -4.30 12.11 19.72
C PRO A 266 -5.38 13.16 19.41
N LEU A 267 -5.86 13.87 20.44
CA LEU A 267 -6.85 14.95 20.28
C LEU A 267 -6.29 16.15 19.51
N GLN A 268 -5.05 16.56 19.82
CA GLN A 268 -4.38 17.64 19.09
C GLN A 268 -4.13 17.25 17.64
N TYR A 269 -3.74 15.98 17.40
CA TYR A 269 -3.54 15.46 16.07
C TYR A 269 -4.86 15.47 15.26
N LYS A 270 -5.95 14.97 15.84
CA LYS A 270 -7.29 15.03 15.24
C LYS A 270 -7.68 16.46 14.90
N LYS A 271 -7.58 17.39 15.85
CA LYS A 271 -7.94 18.79 15.63
C LYS A 271 -7.12 19.45 14.51
N LYS A 272 -5.83 19.15 14.43
CA LYS A 272 -4.92 19.73 13.43
C LYS A 272 -5.21 19.22 12.02
N TYR A 273 -5.47 17.91 11.86
CA TYR A 273 -5.53 17.27 10.55
C TYR A 273 -6.95 16.93 10.07
N PHE A 274 -7.96 16.97 10.95
CA PHE A 274 -9.36 16.69 10.58
C PHE A 274 -9.92 17.66 9.53
N ASN A 275 -9.49 18.92 9.55
CA ASN A 275 -9.95 19.95 8.60
C ASN A 275 -9.18 19.96 7.27
N THR A 276 -8.16 19.14 7.11
CA THR A 276 -7.36 19.04 5.88
C THR A 276 -7.82 17.89 4.99
N VAL A 277 -8.78 17.07 5.46
CA VAL A 277 -9.28 15.87 4.75
C VAL A 277 -10.72 16.05 4.22
N LYS A 278 -11.30 17.25 4.40
CA LYS A 278 -12.60 17.61 3.80
C LYS A 278 -12.41 18.31 2.47
#